data_deb30aadfb74c856825c9152559efc52
#
_entry.id   deb30aadfb74c856825c9152559efc52
#
_cell.length_a   1.000
_cell.length_b   1.000
_cell.length_c   1.000
_cell.angle_alpha   90.00
_cell.angle_beta   90.00
_cell.angle_gamma   90.00
#
_symmetry.space_group_name_H-M   'P 1'
#
loop_
_entity.id
_entity.type
_entity.pdbx_description
1 polymer ?
#
loop_
_entity_poly.entity_id
_entity_poly.type
_entity_poly.pdbx_seq_one_letter_code
_entity_poly.pdbx_strand_id
1 'polypeptide(L)'
;MNTSPDRVIIFDTTLRDGEQSPGAALNVDEKLTIARALARLGVDVIEAGFPHASPGDFEAVQKIAASVGSEADSPIICGLARTTQKDIKSAADALRPAAKPRIHTFLATSDIHLQYKLKKTRQEVLEIVPEMVAYAKSFLNDVEFSPEDAGRSDPEFLYQVLERAIAAGATTVNIPDTVGYTTPSEFGALIRGIKENVPNIDQAIISVHGHDDLGLAVANFLEAVKNGARQLECTINGIGERAGNASLEELVMALHVRRSYFNPFLGRPPESTEPLTKINTREIYRTSRLVSNLTGMIVQPNKAIVGANAFAHESGIHQDGVLKHKLTYEIMDAESIGLTNNQIVLGKLSGRNAFRSRLQELGFELSETELNNAFIQFKEMADRKKEITDRDLEAIVNDEIDTVPDHFRLELVQVSCGNSARPTATVTIRNPDGSELSDAAIGTGPVDALCKAINRVVKIPNELISFSVREVTEGIDALGEVTIRLRYEGRTYSAHAADTDIIVASARAYVSALNRLHVALQQKEKNPEMVQV
;
A
#
# COMPACT_ATOMS: atom_id res chain seq x y z
N MET A 1 36.58 4.65 18.94
CA MET A 1 35.22 4.42 19.44
C MET A 1 34.46 3.79 18.30
N ASN A 2 33.79 2.69 18.53
CA ASN A 2 33.05 1.98 17.47
C ASN A 2 31.94 2.91 16.96
N THR A 3 32.06 3.44 15.74
CA THR A 3 31.10 4.37 15.14
C THR A 3 29.89 3.65 14.51
N SER A 4 29.89 2.32 14.53
CA SER A 4 28.81 1.52 14.00
C SER A 4 27.56 1.70 14.86
N PRO A 5 26.42 2.17 14.29
CA PRO A 5 25.21 2.31 15.05
C PRO A 5 24.71 0.94 15.53
N ASP A 6 24.09 0.91 16.70
CA ASP A 6 23.47 -0.28 17.30
C ASP A 6 22.15 -0.67 16.60
N ARG A 7 21.80 -0.02 15.51
CA ARG A 7 20.61 -0.21 14.68
C ARG A 7 20.92 -0.10 13.19
N VAL A 8 19.97 -0.47 12.36
CA VAL A 8 20.04 -0.32 10.90
C VAL A 8 19.48 1.04 10.50
N ILE A 9 20.28 1.78 9.74
CA ILE A 9 19.92 3.05 9.11
C ILE A 9 19.19 2.76 7.80
N ILE A 10 18.06 3.40 7.60
CA ILE A 10 17.31 3.31 6.34
C ILE A 10 17.56 4.58 5.52
N PHE A 11 18.21 4.37 4.37
CA PHE A 11 18.49 5.38 3.37
C PHE A 11 17.50 5.19 2.21
N ASP A 12 16.62 6.17 1.99
CA ASP A 12 15.65 6.13 0.91
C ASP A 12 16.14 6.90 -0.30
N THR A 13 16.21 6.22 -1.45
CA THR A 13 16.58 6.80 -2.75
C THR A 13 15.43 6.84 -3.76
N THR A 14 14.17 6.79 -3.29
CA THR A 14 12.98 6.87 -4.15
C THR A 14 13.00 8.10 -5.05
N LEU A 15 13.45 9.24 -4.54
CA LEU A 15 13.48 10.53 -5.25
C LEU A 15 14.70 10.72 -6.16
N ARG A 16 15.63 9.76 -6.19
CA ARG A 16 16.80 9.77 -7.08
C ARG A 16 16.82 8.53 -7.96
N ASP A 17 17.13 7.33 -7.42
CA ASP A 17 17.19 6.09 -8.18
C ASP A 17 15.79 5.59 -8.57
N GLY A 18 14.85 5.70 -7.64
CA GLY A 18 13.45 5.36 -7.88
C GLY A 18 12.85 6.12 -9.06
N GLU A 19 13.14 7.42 -9.17
CA GLU A 19 12.67 8.27 -10.27
C GLU A 19 13.31 7.91 -11.62
N GLN A 20 14.45 7.21 -11.63
CA GLN A 20 15.10 6.74 -12.86
C GLN A 20 14.34 5.57 -13.51
N SER A 21 13.34 5.01 -12.87
CA SER A 21 12.39 4.09 -13.51
C SER A 21 11.76 4.73 -14.74
N PRO A 22 11.73 4.06 -15.89
CA PRO A 22 11.04 4.58 -17.07
C PRO A 22 9.57 4.87 -16.78
N GLY A 23 9.16 6.14 -16.97
CA GLY A 23 7.78 6.60 -16.72
C GLY A 23 7.49 7.11 -15.31
N ALA A 24 8.45 7.09 -14.37
CA ALA A 24 8.28 7.52 -12.98
C ALA A 24 8.71 8.99 -12.71
N ALA A 25 8.90 9.79 -13.76
CA ALA A 25 9.37 11.18 -13.60
C ALA A 25 8.41 12.02 -12.72
N LEU A 26 8.98 12.73 -11.76
CA LEU A 26 8.26 13.52 -10.77
C LEU A 26 8.57 15.03 -10.95
N ASN A 27 7.57 15.88 -10.77
CA ASN A 27 7.80 17.30 -10.65
C ASN A 27 8.26 17.70 -9.23
N VAL A 28 8.67 18.95 -9.05
CA VAL A 28 9.23 19.47 -7.79
C VAL A 28 8.25 19.33 -6.60
N ASP A 29 6.96 19.57 -6.83
CA ASP A 29 5.94 19.53 -5.77
C ASP A 29 5.58 18.08 -5.39
N GLU A 30 5.60 17.16 -6.36
CA GLU A 30 5.46 15.71 -6.13
C GLU A 30 6.64 15.16 -5.33
N LYS A 31 7.88 15.53 -5.70
CA LYS A 31 9.09 15.19 -4.92
C LYS A 31 8.99 15.69 -3.48
N LEU A 32 8.56 16.93 -3.28
CA LEU A 32 8.37 17.48 -1.94
C LEU A 32 7.29 16.75 -1.14
N THR A 33 6.21 16.35 -1.80
CA THR A 33 5.12 15.56 -1.18
C THR A 33 5.61 14.19 -0.71
N ILE A 34 6.38 13.49 -1.55
CA ILE A 34 6.99 12.20 -1.20
C ILE A 34 8.03 12.40 -0.07
N ALA A 35 8.90 13.42 -0.15
CA ALA A 35 9.89 13.69 0.90
C ALA A 35 9.24 13.89 2.28
N ARG A 36 8.11 14.60 2.35
CA ARG A 36 7.32 14.75 3.59
C ARG A 36 6.76 13.42 4.08
N ALA A 37 6.34 12.54 3.18
CA ALA A 37 5.86 11.21 3.56
C ALA A 37 7.00 10.33 4.09
N LEU A 38 8.17 10.36 3.45
CA LEU A 38 9.37 9.66 3.90
C LEU A 38 9.84 10.14 5.29
N ALA A 39 9.79 11.44 5.56
CA ALA A 39 10.10 12.00 6.88
C ALA A 39 9.10 11.49 7.95
N ARG A 40 7.77 11.45 7.65
CA ARG A 40 6.77 10.87 8.57
C ARG A 40 6.94 9.36 8.76
N LEU A 41 7.33 8.65 7.71
CA LEU A 41 7.68 7.23 7.77
C LEU A 41 8.89 6.98 8.69
N GLY A 42 9.74 7.99 8.86
CA GLY A 42 10.89 7.93 9.78
C GLY A 42 12.15 7.38 9.14
N VAL A 43 12.37 7.58 7.83
CA VAL A 43 13.65 7.26 7.19
C VAL A 43 14.76 8.11 7.79
N ASP A 44 15.96 7.56 7.85
CA ASP A 44 17.12 8.26 8.42
C ASP A 44 17.75 9.22 7.41
N VAL A 45 17.76 8.83 6.14
CA VAL A 45 18.34 9.60 5.04
C VAL A 45 17.37 9.63 3.88
N ILE A 46 17.18 10.81 3.26
CA ILE A 46 16.44 11.00 2.01
C ILE A 46 17.43 11.46 0.95
N GLU A 47 17.69 10.64 -0.07
CA GLU A 47 18.41 11.09 -1.26
C GLU A 47 17.43 11.82 -2.18
N ALA A 48 17.50 13.14 -2.12
CA ALA A 48 16.48 14.03 -2.68
C ALA A 48 16.60 14.22 -4.20
N GLY A 49 17.72 13.82 -4.81
CA GLY A 49 17.95 13.91 -6.24
C GLY A 49 19.41 14.09 -6.63
N PHE A 50 19.62 14.47 -7.91
CA PHE A 50 20.93 14.75 -8.48
C PHE A 50 21.00 16.24 -8.92
N PRO A 51 21.44 17.17 -8.05
CA PRO A 51 21.34 18.61 -8.27
C PRO A 51 22.01 19.13 -9.55
N HIS A 52 23.06 18.44 -10.04
CA HIS A 52 23.75 18.86 -11.27
C HIS A 52 23.07 18.36 -12.55
N ALA A 53 22.11 17.44 -12.46
CA ALA A 53 21.45 16.84 -13.63
C ALA A 53 20.61 17.87 -14.40
N SER A 54 19.85 18.70 -13.67
CA SER A 54 19.00 19.74 -14.26
C SER A 54 18.73 20.90 -13.27
N PRO A 55 18.29 22.09 -13.76
CA PRO A 55 17.81 23.15 -12.88
C PRO A 55 16.62 22.71 -11.99
N GLY A 56 15.73 21.86 -12.50
CA GLY A 56 14.59 21.33 -11.75
C GLY A 56 15.02 20.41 -10.61
N ASP A 57 16.02 19.55 -10.85
CA ASP A 57 16.59 18.70 -9.80
C ASP A 57 17.29 19.51 -8.72
N PHE A 58 18.04 20.56 -9.11
CA PHE A 58 18.64 21.49 -8.16
C PHE A 58 17.58 22.16 -7.28
N GLU A 59 16.51 22.68 -7.89
CA GLU A 59 15.40 23.32 -7.18
C GLU A 59 14.69 22.34 -6.24
N ALA A 60 14.43 21.12 -6.69
CA ALA A 60 13.77 20.07 -5.89
C ALA A 60 14.60 19.75 -4.63
N VAL A 61 15.90 19.47 -4.80
CA VAL A 61 16.79 19.17 -3.66
C VAL A 61 16.85 20.37 -2.69
N GLN A 62 16.96 21.59 -3.21
CA GLN A 62 17.01 22.79 -2.38
C GLN A 62 15.70 23.02 -1.60
N LYS A 63 14.53 22.83 -2.24
CA LYS A 63 13.22 22.93 -1.58
C LYS A 63 13.04 21.85 -0.50
N ILE A 64 13.45 20.61 -0.79
CA ILE A 64 13.39 19.51 0.19
C ILE A 64 14.32 19.81 1.39
N ALA A 65 15.53 20.26 1.12
CA ALA A 65 16.50 20.66 2.15
C ALA A 65 15.93 21.76 3.07
N ALA A 66 15.26 22.77 2.49
CA ALA A 66 14.68 23.88 3.23
C ALA A 66 13.39 23.54 3.98
N SER A 67 12.56 22.61 3.44
CA SER A 67 11.21 22.36 3.97
C SER A 67 11.11 21.09 4.84
N VAL A 68 11.94 20.08 4.55
CA VAL A 68 11.91 18.78 5.24
C VAL A 68 13.16 18.58 6.07
N GLY A 69 14.29 19.12 5.63
CA GLY A 69 15.60 18.92 6.25
C GLY A 69 16.07 20.03 7.17
N SER A 70 15.28 21.07 7.43
CA SER A 70 15.73 22.30 8.13
C SER A 70 15.85 22.16 9.67
N GLU A 71 15.15 21.20 10.26
CA GLU A 71 15.10 21.04 11.71
C GLU A 71 16.17 20.03 12.21
N ALA A 72 16.57 20.15 13.46
CA ALA A 72 17.63 19.31 14.05
C ALA A 72 17.25 17.81 14.16
N ASP A 73 15.97 17.49 14.25
CA ASP A 73 15.42 16.12 14.31
C ASP A 73 15.02 15.57 12.92
N SER A 74 15.11 16.40 11.87
CA SER A 74 14.84 16.00 10.49
C SER A 74 15.75 14.87 10.01
N PRO A 75 15.34 14.09 8.98
CA PRO A 75 16.24 13.17 8.31
C PRO A 75 17.44 13.89 7.69
N ILE A 76 18.52 13.15 7.45
CA ILE A 76 19.63 13.63 6.64
C ILE A 76 19.11 13.83 5.22
N ILE A 77 19.37 15.01 4.62
CA ILE A 77 19.07 15.24 3.20
C ILE A 77 20.37 15.03 2.41
N CYS A 78 20.31 14.10 1.47
CA CYS A 78 21.41 13.68 0.64
C CYS A 78 21.22 14.13 -0.80
N GLY A 79 22.30 14.50 -1.47
CA GLY A 79 22.33 14.81 -2.89
C GLY A 79 23.45 14.07 -3.58
N LEU A 80 23.11 13.45 -4.74
CA LEU A 80 24.07 12.71 -5.56
C LEU A 80 24.96 13.65 -6.34
N ALA A 81 26.23 13.29 -6.49
CA ALA A 81 27.23 14.00 -7.28
C ALA A 81 28.22 13.02 -7.90
N ARG A 82 28.52 13.14 -9.19
CA ARG A 82 29.68 12.48 -9.75
C ARG A 82 30.96 13.02 -9.12
N THR A 83 32.04 12.25 -9.18
CA THR A 83 33.38 12.66 -8.75
C THR A 83 33.97 13.77 -9.67
N THR A 84 33.26 14.90 -9.74
CA THR A 84 33.70 16.13 -10.39
C THR A 84 33.44 17.33 -9.51
N GLN A 85 34.33 18.34 -9.55
CA GLN A 85 34.18 19.54 -8.73
C GLN A 85 32.86 20.29 -8.99
N LYS A 86 32.37 20.30 -10.22
CA LYS A 86 31.11 20.97 -10.59
C LYS A 86 29.90 20.29 -9.96
N ASP A 87 29.83 18.98 -10.03
CA ASP A 87 28.71 18.20 -9.48
C ASP A 87 28.69 18.32 -7.94
N ILE A 88 29.85 18.13 -7.29
CA ILE A 88 30.00 18.22 -5.84
C ILE A 88 29.62 19.62 -5.34
N LYS A 89 30.08 20.67 -6.03
CA LYS A 89 29.69 22.03 -5.67
C LYS A 89 28.20 22.28 -5.84
N SER A 90 27.60 21.79 -6.91
CA SER A 90 26.14 21.88 -7.15
C SER A 90 25.36 21.20 -6.01
N ALA A 91 25.77 20.00 -5.61
CA ALA A 91 25.14 19.31 -4.50
C ALA A 91 25.30 20.07 -3.17
N ALA A 92 26.51 20.56 -2.86
CA ALA A 92 26.75 21.37 -1.68
C ALA A 92 25.88 22.63 -1.62
N ASP A 93 25.73 23.34 -2.76
CA ASP A 93 24.93 24.56 -2.84
C ASP A 93 23.42 24.26 -2.67
N ALA A 94 22.91 23.19 -3.26
CA ALA A 94 21.51 22.78 -3.12
C ALA A 94 21.16 22.31 -1.68
N LEU A 95 22.09 21.65 -1.02
CA LEU A 95 21.92 21.10 0.33
C LEU A 95 22.13 22.14 1.45
N ARG A 96 22.57 23.35 1.14
CA ARG A 96 22.89 24.42 2.14
C ARG A 96 21.78 24.68 3.17
N PRO A 97 20.47 24.63 2.83
CA PRO A 97 19.41 24.85 3.81
C PRO A 97 19.19 23.72 4.80
N ALA A 98 19.73 22.51 4.55
CA ALA A 98 19.53 21.37 5.43
C ALA A 98 20.32 21.49 6.73
N ALA A 99 19.72 21.10 7.86
CA ALA A 99 20.40 21.01 9.15
C ALA A 99 21.43 19.86 9.18
N LYS A 100 21.16 18.78 8.47
CA LYS A 100 22.00 17.58 8.33
C LYS A 100 22.20 17.24 6.84
N PRO A 101 23.06 17.99 6.12
CA PRO A 101 23.32 17.72 4.71
C PRO A 101 24.34 16.59 4.53
N ARG A 102 24.16 15.78 3.48
CA ARG A 102 25.12 14.76 3.03
C ARG A 102 25.37 14.88 1.53
N ILE A 103 26.64 14.84 1.11
CA ILE A 103 27.00 14.63 -0.30
C ILE A 103 27.27 13.15 -0.50
N HIS A 104 26.58 12.55 -1.49
CA HIS A 104 26.84 11.21 -1.96
C HIS A 104 27.61 11.31 -3.30
N THR A 105 28.85 10.83 -3.33
CA THR A 105 29.66 10.84 -4.55
C THR A 105 30.09 9.43 -4.94
N PHE A 106 30.28 9.18 -6.23
CA PHE A 106 30.54 7.84 -6.73
C PHE A 106 31.52 7.80 -7.89
N LEU A 107 32.27 6.71 -8.00
CA LEU A 107 33.12 6.39 -9.15
C LEU A 107 33.17 4.87 -9.34
N ALA A 108 33.05 4.39 -10.58
CA ALA A 108 33.05 2.97 -10.85
C ALA A 108 34.44 2.33 -10.63
N THR A 109 34.43 1.07 -10.15
CA THR A 109 35.64 0.33 -9.78
C THR A 109 35.80 -1.00 -10.51
N SER A 110 34.74 -1.52 -11.16
CA SER A 110 34.87 -2.75 -11.95
C SER A 110 35.67 -2.55 -13.22
N ASP A 111 36.46 -3.53 -13.60
CA ASP A 111 37.32 -3.47 -14.81
C ASP A 111 36.51 -3.20 -16.08
N ILE A 112 35.27 -3.72 -16.15
CA ILE A 112 34.38 -3.48 -17.29
C ILE A 112 33.99 -2.01 -17.40
N HIS A 113 33.67 -1.35 -16.26
CA HIS A 113 33.38 0.08 -16.26
C HIS A 113 34.62 0.93 -16.48
N LEU A 114 35.77 0.55 -15.92
CA LEU A 114 37.02 1.25 -16.13
C LEU A 114 37.39 1.25 -17.61
N GLN A 115 37.29 0.11 -18.27
CA GLN A 115 37.67 -0.05 -19.66
C GLN A 115 36.71 0.64 -20.64
N TYR A 116 35.40 0.42 -20.50
CA TYR A 116 34.43 0.81 -21.54
C TYR A 116 33.71 2.13 -21.23
N LYS A 117 33.42 2.43 -19.94
CA LYS A 117 32.68 3.62 -19.53
C LYS A 117 33.58 4.79 -19.19
N LEU A 118 34.56 4.59 -18.33
CA LEU A 118 35.41 5.67 -17.78
C LEU A 118 36.67 5.89 -18.62
N LYS A 119 37.19 4.85 -19.29
CA LYS A 119 38.48 4.84 -19.98
C LYS A 119 39.62 5.29 -19.07
N LYS A 120 39.65 4.71 -17.87
CA LYS A 120 40.62 5.01 -16.80
C LYS A 120 41.29 3.75 -16.29
N THR A 121 42.51 3.91 -15.82
CA THR A 121 43.25 2.88 -15.11
C THR A 121 42.83 2.80 -13.64
N ARG A 122 43.07 1.67 -13.00
CA ARG A 122 42.90 1.52 -11.53
C ARG A 122 43.70 2.57 -10.75
N GLN A 123 44.92 2.92 -11.24
CA GLN A 123 45.77 3.92 -10.59
C GLN A 123 45.15 5.32 -10.62
N GLU A 124 44.57 5.75 -11.76
CA GLU A 124 43.87 7.03 -11.84
C GLU A 124 42.65 7.09 -10.88
N VAL A 125 41.91 5.98 -10.72
CA VAL A 125 40.83 5.91 -9.74
C VAL A 125 41.32 6.11 -8.31
N LEU A 126 42.47 5.46 -7.96
CA LEU A 126 43.08 5.62 -6.64
C LEU A 126 43.58 7.04 -6.37
N GLU A 127 43.75 7.88 -7.37
CA GLU A 127 44.12 9.30 -7.24
C GLU A 127 42.87 10.20 -7.19
N ILE A 128 41.88 9.95 -8.04
CA ILE A 128 40.65 10.75 -8.14
C ILE A 128 39.78 10.63 -6.88
N VAL A 129 39.61 9.40 -6.38
CA VAL A 129 38.70 9.16 -5.25
C VAL A 129 39.06 9.99 -4.00
N PRO A 130 40.30 9.94 -3.48
CA PRO A 130 40.64 10.74 -2.30
C PRO A 130 40.58 12.26 -2.58
N GLU A 131 40.95 12.72 -3.78
CA GLU A 131 40.86 14.12 -4.15
C GLU A 131 39.40 14.62 -4.10
N MET A 132 38.47 13.88 -4.72
CA MET A 132 37.09 14.30 -4.83
C MET A 132 36.32 14.12 -3.51
N VAL A 133 36.62 13.08 -2.73
CA VAL A 133 36.06 12.92 -1.37
C VAL A 133 36.54 14.08 -0.46
N ALA A 134 37.82 14.41 -0.48
CA ALA A 134 38.35 15.55 0.28
C ALA A 134 37.72 16.88 -0.18
N TYR A 135 37.48 17.04 -1.49
CA TYR A 135 36.79 18.21 -2.02
C TYR A 135 35.33 18.28 -1.50
N ALA A 136 34.59 17.17 -1.51
CA ALA A 136 33.26 17.12 -0.93
C ALA A 136 33.27 17.44 0.58
N LYS A 137 34.26 16.87 1.29
CA LYS A 137 34.47 17.11 2.74
C LYS A 137 34.76 18.58 3.08
N SER A 138 35.33 19.33 2.13
CA SER A 138 35.57 20.76 2.34
C SER A 138 34.29 21.62 2.42
N PHE A 139 33.15 21.09 1.97
CA PHE A 139 31.84 21.76 2.06
C PHE A 139 31.01 21.25 3.22
N LEU A 140 31.01 19.94 3.48
CA LEU A 140 30.12 19.27 4.42
C LEU A 140 30.89 18.23 5.24
N ASN A 141 30.46 18.02 6.49
CA ASN A 141 31.08 17.02 7.36
C ASN A 141 30.66 15.58 7.07
N ASP A 142 29.54 15.35 6.40
CA ASP A 142 28.99 14.03 6.10
C ASP A 142 29.10 13.76 4.60
N VAL A 143 29.95 12.80 4.24
CA VAL A 143 30.23 12.41 2.86
C VAL A 143 30.10 10.91 2.71
N GLU A 144 29.25 10.50 1.78
CA GLU A 144 29.09 9.11 1.37
C GLU A 144 29.79 8.87 0.04
N PHE A 145 30.55 7.75 -0.04
CA PHE A 145 31.24 7.35 -1.25
C PHE A 145 30.80 5.97 -1.71
N SER A 146 30.43 5.84 -3.01
CA SER A 146 30.09 4.57 -3.66
C SER A 146 31.11 4.18 -4.71
N PRO A 147 31.82 3.04 -4.56
CA PRO A 147 32.56 2.39 -5.65
C PRO A 147 31.56 1.68 -6.56
N GLU A 148 31.04 2.40 -7.58
CA GLU A 148 30.01 1.86 -8.49
C GLU A 148 30.46 0.51 -9.08
N ASP A 149 29.51 -0.46 -9.12
CA ASP A 149 29.71 -1.83 -9.60
C ASP A 149 30.69 -2.65 -8.71
N ALA A 150 30.61 -2.41 -7.37
CA ALA A 150 31.44 -3.11 -6.40
C ALA A 150 31.25 -4.63 -6.42
N GLY A 151 30.02 -5.10 -6.69
CA GLY A 151 29.71 -6.53 -6.77
C GLY A 151 30.51 -7.29 -7.85
N ARG A 152 31.04 -6.59 -8.87
CA ARG A 152 31.89 -7.15 -9.92
C ARG A 152 33.32 -6.60 -9.93
N SER A 153 33.69 -5.84 -8.93
CA SER A 153 35.06 -5.29 -8.78
C SER A 153 36.01 -6.33 -8.21
N ASP A 154 37.29 -6.20 -8.58
CA ASP A 154 38.36 -6.95 -7.93
C ASP A 154 38.42 -6.59 -6.44
N PRO A 155 38.34 -7.56 -5.51
CA PRO A 155 38.25 -7.28 -4.08
C PRO A 155 39.44 -6.50 -3.52
N GLU A 156 40.67 -6.84 -3.93
CA GLU A 156 41.88 -6.18 -3.43
C GLU A 156 41.94 -4.71 -3.88
N PHE A 157 41.53 -4.45 -5.12
CA PHE A 157 41.44 -3.09 -5.62
C PHE A 157 40.31 -2.31 -4.91
N LEU A 158 39.17 -2.95 -4.68
CA LEU A 158 38.06 -2.36 -3.95
C LEU A 158 38.48 -1.95 -2.53
N TYR A 159 39.21 -2.80 -1.81
CA TYR A 159 39.70 -2.49 -0.46
C TYR A 159 40.61 -1.27 -0.45
N GLN A 160 41.52 -1.14 -1.43
CA GLN A 160 42.39 0.03 -1.56
C GLN A 160 41.59 1.32 -1.84
N VAL A 161 40.57 1.25 -2.68
CA VAL A 161 39.70 2.40 -2.99
C VAL A 161 38.95 2.85 -1.73
N LEU A 162 38.37 1.91 -0.98
CA LEU A 162 37.63 2.20 0.26
C LEU A 162 38.54 2.79 1.34
N GLU A 163 39.73 2.21 1.54
CA GLU A 163 40.72 2.74 2.51
C GLU A 163 41.05 4.21 2.22
N ARG A 164 41.30 4.55 0.93
CA ARG A 164 41.60 5.92 0.49
C ARG A 164 40.42 6.87 0.62
N ALA A 165 39.21 6.41 0.32
CA ALA A 165 38.00 7.20 0.47
C ALA A 165 37.76 7.58 1.95
N ILE A 166 37.90 6.61 2.85
CA ILE A 166 37.75 6.82 4.30
C ILE A 166 38.86 7.74 4.84
N ALA A 167 40.11 7.52 4.42
CA ALA A 167 41.23 8.38 4.80
C ALA A 167 41.06 9.83 4.33
N ALA A 168 40.37 10.04 3.18
CA ALA A 168 40.04 11.37 2.66
C ALA A 168 38.83 12.02 3.35
N GLY A 169 38.11 11.29 4.21
CA GLY A 169 37.06 11.81 5.06
C GLY A 169 35.64 11.32 4.74
N ALA A 170 35.49 10.25 3.95
CA ALA A 170 34.19 9.58 3.81
C ALA A 170 33.71 9.03 5.16
N THR A 171 32.49 9.38 5.55
CA THR A 171 31.83 8.94 6.79
C THR A 171 31.00 7.69 6.58
N THR A 172 30.62 7.42 5.33
CA THR A 172 29.88 6.24 4.90
C THR A 172 30.49 5.74 3.59
N VAL A 173 30.66 4.43 3.48
CA VAL A 173 31.06 3.74 2.25
C VAL A 173 29.92 2.82 1.85
N ASN A 174 29.34 3.08 0.67
CA ASN A 174 28.19 2.37 0.18
C ASN A 174 28.65 1.36 -0.88
N ILE A 175 28.28 0.10 -0.74
CA ILE A 175 28.75 -1.02 -1.58
C ILE A 175 27.62 -1.43 -2.52
N PRO A 176 27.67 -1.01 -3.83
CA PRO A 176 26.59 -1.29 -4.73
C PRO A 176 26.76 -2.59 -5.52
N ASP A 177 25.71 -3.41 -5.50
CA ASP A 177 25.45 -4.43 -6.51
C ASP A 177 24.65 -3.80 -7.66
N THR A 178 25.35 -3.01 -8.46
CA THR A 178 24.78 -2.10 -9.46
C THR A 178 23.93 -2.79 -10.53
N VAL A 179 24.21 -4.05 -10.83
CA VAL A 179 23.50 -4.81 -11.86
C VAL A 179 22.70 -5.99 -11.30
N GLY A 180 22.52 -6.04 -9.98
CA GLY A 180 21.75 -7.11 -9.33
C GLY A 180 22.30 -8.51 -9.62
N TYR A 181 23.62 -8.65 -9.60
CA TYR A 181 24.35 -9.84 -10.08
C TYR A 181 24.66 -10.84 -8.96
N THR A 182 24.85 -10.36 -7.75
CA THR A 182 25.35 -11.19 -6.65
C THR A 182 24.24 -12.03 -6.00
N THR A 183 24.61 -13.19 -5.47
CA THR A 183 23.78 -13.99 -4.58
C THR A 183 23.98 -13.55 -3.11
N PRO A 184 23.07 -13.88 -2.18
CA PRO A 184 23.20 -13.45 -0.79
C PRO A 184 24.52 -13.87 -0.12
N SER A 185 24.97 -15.09 -0.38
CA SER A 185 26.25 -15.57 0.19
C SER A 185 27.46 -14.86 -0.38
N GLU A 186 27.47 -14.54 -1.67
CA GLU A 186 28.54 -13.78 -2.33
C GLU A 186 28.59 -12.35 -1.81
N PHE A 187 27.40 -11.68 -1.74
CA PHE A 187 27.34 -10.32 -1.25
C PHE A 187 27.72 -10.20 0.23
N GLY A 188 27.23 -11.14 1.06
CA GLY A 188 27.64 -11.22 2.47
C GLY A 188 29.14 -11.47 2.63
N ALA A 189 29.75 -12.33 1.79
CA ALA A 189 31.19 -12.56 1.80
C ALA A 189 31.98 -11.31 1.39
N LEU A 190 31.49 -10.52 0.41
CA LEU A 190 32.08 -9.25 0.01
C LEU A 190 32.09 -8.25 1.18
N ILE A 191 30.96 -8.08 1.89
CA ILE A 191 30.85 -7.18 3.04
C ILE A 191 31.76 -7.61 4.17
N ARG A 192 31.83 -8.91 4.46
CA ARG A 192 32.75 -9.47 5.46
C ARG A 192 34.20 -9.21 5.06
N GLY A 193 34.57 -9.45 3.80
CA GLY A 193 35.91 -9.20 3.28
C GLY A 193 36.32 -7.72 3.42
N ILE A 194 35.42 -6.79 3.13
CA ILE A 194 35.64 -5.34 3.35
C ILE A 194 35.92 -5.07 4.84
N LYS A 195 35.12 -5.65 5.73
CA LYS A 195 35.28 -5.45 7.19
C LYS A 195 36.59 -6.01 7.71
N GLU A 196 37.08 -7.10 7.16
CA GLU A 196 38.29 -7.78 7.58
C GLU A 196 39.57 -7.17 6.98
N ASN A 197 39.52 -6.60 5.75
CA ASN A 197 40.69 -6.22 4.97
C ASN A 197 40.88 -4.71 4.78
N VAL A 198 39.88 -3.87 5.07
CA VAL A 198 40.03 -2.42 5.01
C VAL A 198 40.46 -1.88 6.37
N PRO A 199 41.70 -1.40 6.53
CA PRO A 199 42.28 -1.16 7.87
C PRO A 199 41.59 -0.07 8.69
N ASN A 200 40.97 0.91 8.02
CA ASN A 200 40.30 2.05 8.65
C ASN A 200 38.76 1.96 8.56
N ILE A 201 38.18 0.78 8.28
CA ILE A 201 36.72 0.60 8.06
C ILE A 201 35.88 1.00 9.27
N ASP A 202 36.42 0.87 10.49
CA ASP A 202 35.72 1.27 11.72
C ASP A 202 35.49 2.79 11.86
N GLN A 203 36.08 3.59 10.97
CA GLN A 203 35.87 5.04 10.90
C GLN A 203 34.67 5.43 10.02
N ALA A 204 34.08 4.48 9.28
CA ALA A 204 32.96 4.71 8.40
C ALA A 204 31.83 3.69 8.62
N ILE A 205 30.63 4.07 8.23
CA ILE A 205 29.47 3.16 8.17
C ILE A 205 29.54 2.38 6.86
N ILE A 206 29.39 1.06 6.92
CA ILE A 206 29.18 0.24 5.72
C ILE A 206 27.70 0.33 5.33
N SER A 207 27.44 0.92 4.17
CA SER A 207 26.15 0.98 3.49
C SER A 207 26.12 -0.04 2.36
N VAL A 208 24.92 -0.45 1.95
CA VAL A 208 24.71 -1.30 0.77
C VAL A 208 23.62 -0.74 -0.11
N HIS A 209 23.82 -0.87 -1.43
CA HIS A 209 22.89 -0.55 -2.48
C HIS A 209 22.78 -1.74 -3.43
N GLY A 210 21.67 -1.95 -4.12
CA GLY A 210 21.57 -3.00 -5.12
C GLY A 210 20.26 -3.01 -5.87
N HIS A 211 20.37 -3.43 -7.14
CA HIS A 211 19.22 -3.65 -8.00
C HIS A 211 18.71 -5.09 -7.92
N ASP A 212 17.47 -5.28 -8.32
CA ASP A 212 16.71 -6.53 -8.12
C ASP A 212 16.62 -7.39 -9.39
N ASP A 213 17.62 -7.31 -10.28
CA ASP A 213 17.62 -7.98 -11.58
C ASP A 213 17.44 -9.51 -11.48
N LEU A 214 17.95 -10.13 -10.42
CA LEU A 214 17.74 -11.54 -10.10
C LEU A 214 16.67 -11.79 -9.03
N GLY A 215 15.98 -10.75 -8.54
CA GLY A 215 15.01 -10.89 -7.44
C GLY A 215 15.65 -11.16 -6.08
N LEU A 216 16.90 -10.73 -5.85
CA LEU A 216 17.68 -11.08 -4.66
C LEU A 216 18.11 -9.86 -3.82
N ALA A 217 17.78 -8.64 -4.22
CA ALA A 217 18.29 -7.43 -3.58
C ALA A 217 17.96 -7.39 -2.08
N VAL A 218 16.72 -7.68 -1.67
CA VAL A 218 16.32 -7.75 -0.25
C VAL A 218 17.10 -8.82 0.50
N ALA A 219 17.26 -10.00 -0.08
CA ALA A 219 17.98 -11.10 0.54
C ALA A 219 19.49 -10.79 0.70
N ASN A 220 20.10 -10.16 -0.32
CA ASN A 220 21.47 -9.68 -0.29
C ASN A 220 21.70 -8.70 0.85
N PHE A 221 20.79 -7.74 1.06
CA PHE A 221 20.90 -6.73 2.11
C PHE A 221 20.74 -7.32 3.51
N LEU A 222 19.81 -8.25 3.71
CA LEU A 222 19.66 -8.96 4.98
C LEU A 222 20.93 -9.76 5.31
N GLU A 223 21.56 -10.37 4.31
CA GLU A 223 22.85 -11.05 4.50
C GLU A 223 23.99 -10.06 4.78
N ALA A 224 23.99 -8.89 4.13
CA ALA A 224 24.94 -7.82 4.40
C ALA A 224 24.86 -7.30 5.84
N VAL A 225 23.66 -7.14 6.42
CA VAL A 225 23.46 -6.77 7.83
C VAL A 225 24.15 -7.77 8.78
N LYS A 226 24.04 -9.06 8.50
CA LYS A 226 24.69 -10.11 9.29
C LYS A 226 26.22 -10.01 9.23
N ASN A 227 26.75 -9.50 8.13
CA ASN A 227 28.19 -9.37 7.89
C ASN A 227 28.76 -7.98 8.20
N GLY A 228 27.95 -7.04 8.74
CA GLY A 228 28.45 -5.77 9.28
C GLY A 228 27.93 -4.51 8.62
N ALA A 229 27.10 -4.59 7.56
CA ALA A 229 26.42 -3.42 7.02
C ALA A 229 25.45 -2.83 8.07
N ARG A 230 25.37 -1.49 8.09
CA ARG A 230 24.52 -0.75 9.04
C ARG A 230 23.66 0.32 8.38
N GLN A 231 23.82 0.57 7.08
CA GLN A 231 22.93 1.38 6.29
C GLN A 231 22.43 0.58 5.08
N LEU A 232 21.13 0.67 4.79
CA LEU A 232 20.49 0.02 3.64
C LEU A 232 19.89 1.10 2.75
N GLU A 233 20.38 1.20 1.51
CA GLU A 233 19.87 2.11 0.50
C GLU A 233 18.80 1.39 -0.32
N CYS A 234 17.57 1.86 -0.23
CA CYS A 234 16.38 1.19 -0.76
C CYS A 234 15.36 2.20 -1.29
N THR A 235 14.30 1.72 -1.91
CA THR A 235 13.22 2.57 -2.42
C THR A 235 11.85 2.07 -1.96
N ILE A 236 10.88 2.97 -1.87
CA ILE A 236 9.47 2.58 -1.69
C ILE A 236 9.04 1.75 -2.89
N ASN A 237 8.37 0.64 -2.63
CA ASN A 237 7.89 -0.35 -3.62
C ASN A 237 9.00 -1.01 -4.45
N GLY A 238 10.26 -0.78 -4.13
CA GLY A 238 11.37 -1.30 -4.90
C GLY A 238 11.51 -0.69 -6.29
N ILE A 239 10.98 0.51 -6.55
CA ILE A 239 11.10 1.17 -7.85
C ILE A 239 12.55 1.58 -8.14
N GLY A 240 12.93 1.67 -9.42
CA GLY A 240 14.29 2.04 -9.85
C GLY A 240 14.62 1.56 -11.25
N GLU A 241 15.87 1.69 -11.61
CA GLU A 241 16.39 1.23 -12.91
C GLU A 241 16.09 -0.25 -13.15
N ARG A 242 15.74 -0.63 -14.37
CA ARG A 242 15.50 -2.00 -14.84
C ARG A 242 14.47 -2.75 -14.00
N ALA A 243 14.92 -3.69 -13.12
CA ALA A 243 14.07 -4.47 -12.22
C ALA A 243 13.79 -3.76 -10.88
N GLY A 244 14.37 -2.57 -10.67
CA GLY A 244 14.21 -1.78 -9.46
C GLY A 244 15.27 -2.04 -8.40
N ASN A 245 15.06 -1.46 -7.23
CA ASN A 245 15.93 -1.51 -6.05
C ASN A 245 15.41 -2.52 -5.02
N ALA A 246 16.20 -2.74 -3.97
CA ALA A 246 15.69 -3.38 -2.76
C ALA A 246 14.50 -2.60 -2.20
N SER A 247 13.43 -3.32 -1.89
CA SER A 247 12.16 -2.75 -1.42
C SER A 247 12.23 -2.35 0.05
N LEU A 248 12.00 -1.09 0.39
CA LEU A 248 12.08 -0.56 1.76
C LEU A 248 11.14 -1.32 2.70
N GLU A 249 9.90 -1.49 2.33
CA GLU A 249 8.88 -2.16 3.13
C GLU A 249 9.24 -3.62 3.42
N GLU A 250 9.84 -4.32 2.48
CA GLU A 250 10.26 -5.71 2.65
C GLU A 250 11.45 -5.83 3.62
N LEU A 251 12.45 -4.96 3.46
CA LEU A 251 13.60 -4.91 4.36
C LEU A 251 13.18 -4.58 5.80
N VAL A 252 12.38 -3.52 5.96
CA VAL A 252 11.93 -3.06 7.27
C VAL A 252 11.08 -4.10 7.96
N MET A 253 10.12 -4.71 7.26
CA MET A 253 9.25 -5.71 7.87
C MET A 253 9.97 -7.04 8.12
N ALA A 254 10.93 -7.43 7.29
CA ALA A 254 11.79 -8.59 7.58
C ALA A 254 12.60 -8.38 8.88
N LEU A 255 13.22 -7.22 9.04
CA LEU A 255 13.94 -6.86 10.28
C LEU A 255 12.98 -6.77 11.48
N HIS A 256 11.79 -6.22 11.30
CA HIS A 256 10.78 -6.08 12.35
C HIS A 256 10.26 -7.44 12.84
N VAL A 257 9.81 -8.30 11.93
CA VAL A 257 9.24 -9.63 12.25
C VAL A 257 10.31 -10.60 12.76
N ARG A 258 11.51 -10.53 12.20
CA ARG A 258 12.62 -11.44 12.57
C ARG A 258 13.65 -10.79 13.50
N ARG A 259 13.23 -9.79 14.27
CA ARG A 259 14.11 -9.03 15.18
C ARG A 259 14.97 -9.91 16.08
N SER A 260 14.42 -10.93 16.71
CA SER A 260 15.16 -11.85 17.56
C SER A 260 16.31 -12.57 16.83
N TYR A 261 16.14 -12.82 15.53
CA TYR A 261 17.17 -13.40 14.68
C TYR A 261 18.28 -12.40 14.36
N PHE A 262 17.94 -11.12 14.13
CA PHE A 262 18.91 -10.10 13.73
C PHE A 262 19.62 -9.42 14.90
N ASN A 263 19.01 -9.38 16.10
CA ASN A 263 19.60 -8.74 17.29
C ASN A 263 21.07 -9.11 17.55
N PRO A 264 21.47 -10.40 17.51
CA PRO A 264 22.86 -10.79 17.79
C PRO A 264 23.89 -10.16 16.82
N PHE A 265 23.51 -9.94 15.55
CA PHE A 265 24.40 -9.34 14.56
C PHE A 265 24.59 -7.81 14.76
N LEU A 266 23.73 -7.20 15.60
CA LEU A 266 23.86 -5.81 16.03
C LEU A 266 24.40 -5.69 17.47
N GLY A 267 24.90 -6.79 18.05
CA GLY A 267 25.44 -6.81 19.41
C GLY A 267 24.38 -6.76 20.51
N ARG A 268 23.12 -7.10 20.18
CA ARG A 268 21.99 -7.10 21.13
C ARG A 268 21.61 -8.53 21.54
N PRO A 269 21.05 -8.74 22.74
CA PRO A 269 20.47 -10.02 23.12
C PRO A 269 19.32 -10.42 22.17
N PRO A 270 19.15 -11.71 21.82
CA PRO A 270 18.07 -12.17 20.94
C PRO A 270 16.67 -11.71 21.39
N GLU A 271 16.43 -11.65 22.70
CA GLU A 271 15.18 -11.27 23.35
C GLU A 271 14.92 -9.75 23.37
N SER A 272 15.86 -8.92 22.93
CA SER A 272 15.68 -7.47 22.90
C SER A 272 14.45 -7.07 22.10
N THR A 273 13.61 -6.23 22.69
CA THR A 273 12.38 -5.72 22.07
C THR A 273 12.58 -4.38 21.36
N GLU A 274 13.78 -3.78 21.45
CA GLU A 274 14.08 -2.52 20.80
C GLU A 274 14.01 -2.64 19.27
N PRO A 275 13.37 -1.69 18.56
CA PRO A 275 13.29 -1.70 17.11
C PRO A 275 14.68 -1.69 16.46
N LEU A 276 14.86 -2.44 15.37
CA LEU A 276 16.12 -2.45 14.61
C LEU A 276 16.24 -1.24 13.67
N THR A 277 15.14 -0.56 13.36
CA THR A 277 15.08 0.66 12.53
C THR A 277 14.25 1.72 13.24
N LYS A 278 14.29 2.98 12.77
CA LYS A 278 13.42 4.06 13.25
C LYS A 278 12.08 4.13 12.51
N ILE A 279 11.86 3.27 11.54
CA ILE A 279 10.68 3.33 10.68
C ILE A 279 9.39 3.16 11.49
N ASN A 280 8.47 4.08 11.31
CA ASN A 280 7.08 3.94 11.73
C ASN A 280 6.35 3.03 10.73
N THR A 281 6.31 1.74 11.03
CA THR A 281 5.75 0.74 10.12
C THR A 281 4.30 1.03 9.72
N ARG A 282 3.51 1.70 10.57
CA ARG A 282 2.12 2.09 10.28
C ARG A 282 1.95 3.11 9.14
N GLU A 283 3.03 3.78 8.73
CA GLU A 283 3.02 4.69 7.57
C GLU A 283 3.41 3.98 6.25
N ILE A 284 3.83 2.70 6.29
CA ILE A 284 4.31 1.96 5.13
C ILE A 284 3.27 1.93 4.01
N TYR A 285 2.08 1.43 4.29
CA TYR A 285 1.04 1.26 3.26
C TYR A 285 0.63 2.60 2.63
N ARG A 286 0.45 3.63 3.46
CA ARG A 286 0.10 4.97 3.00
C ARG A 286 1.18 5.55 2.09
N THR A 287 2.46 5.40 2.46
CA THR A 287 3.59 5.90 1.67
C THR A 287 3.74 5.14 0.37
N SER A 288 3.59 3.79 0.40
CA SER A 288 3.57 2.95 -0.80
C SER A 288 2.50 3.39 -1.81
N ARG A 289 1.28 3.63 -1.34
CA ARG A 289 0.17 4.10 -2.20
C ARG A 289 0.42 5.50 -2.76
N LEU A 290 0.98 6.40 -1.95
CA LEU A 290 1.33 7.75 -2.41
C LEU A 290 2.35 7.70 -3.55
N VAL A 291 3.45 6.96 -3.37
CA VAL A 291 4.50 6.82 -4.40
C VAL A 291 3.93 6.18 -5.65
N SER A 292 3.16 5.09 -5.53
CA SER A 292 2.50 4.44 -6.67
C SER A 292 1.60 5.40 -7.45
N ASN A 293 0.81 6.22 -6.76
CA ASN A 293 -0.09 7.17 -7.40
C ASN A 293 0.65 8.30 -8.13
N LEU A 294 1.71 8.86 -7.53
CA LEU A 294 2.44 9.97 -8.12
C LEU A 294 3.38 9.54 -9.25
N THR A 295 3.99 8.37 -9.15
CA THR A 295 4.88 7.83 -10.18
C THR A 295 4.15 7.09 -11.30
N GLY A 296 2.88 6.70 -11.09
CA GLY A 296 2.15 5.81 -12.01
C GLY A 296 2.62 4.35 -11.98
N MET A 297 3.62 4.01 -11.16
CA MET A 297 4.13 2.64 -11.02
C MET A 297 3.19 1.81 -10.14
N ILE A 298 2.41 0.93 -10.78
CA ILE A 298 1.38 0.13 -10.10
C ILE A 298 2.05 -0.98 -9.27
N VAL A 299 1.68 -1.06 -7.99
CA VAL A 299 2.09 -2.16 -7.11
C VAL A 299 1.38 -3.45 -7.53
N GLN A 300 2.14 -4.52 -7.79
CA GLN A 300 1.57 -5.82 -8.13
C GLN A 300 0.70 -6.36 -6.98
N PRO A 301 -0.45 -6.99 -7.27
CA PRO A 301 -1.34 -7.50 -6.23
C PRO A 301 -0.66 -8.47 -5.24
N ASN A 302 0.28 -9.27 -5.71
CA ASN A 302 1.04 -10.23 -4.91
C ASN A 302 2.38 -9.69 -4.36
N LYS A 303 2.63 -8.37 -4.49
CA LYS A 303 3.82 -7.74 -3.89
C LYS A 303 3.83 -7.99 -2.39
N ALA A 304 4.95 -8.44 -1.86
CA ALA A 304 5.09 -8.65 -0.43
C ALA A 304 4.80 -7.35 0.35
N ILE A 305 4.21 -7.45 1.52
CA ILE A 305 3.88 -6.40 2.47
C ILE A 305 2.75 -5.46 1.99
N VAL A 306 2.86 -4.84 0.81
CA VAL A 306 1.97 -3.74 0.36
C VAL A 306 1.05 -4.11 -0.79
N GLY A 307 1.16 -5.29 -1.36
CA GLY A 307 0.28 -5.77 -2.41
C GLY A 307 -1.14 -6.00 -1.90
N ALA A 308 -2.14 -5.85 -2.77
CA ALA A 308 -3.55 -6.02 -2.40
C ALA A 308 -3.86 -7.41 -1.81
N ASN A 309 -3.09 -8.43 -2.21
CA ASN A 309 -3.26 -9.81 -1.74
C ASN A 309 -2.38 -10.16 -0.54
N ALA A 310 -1.54 -9.24 -0.03
CA ALA A 310 -0.55 -9.54 1.02
C ALA A 310 -1.18 -10.05 2.33
N PHE A 311 -2.44 -9.68 2.60
CA PHE A 311 -3.22 -10.10 3.77
C PHE A 311 -4.56 -10.75 3.36
N ALA A 312 -4.67 -11.26 2.12
CA ALA A 312 -5.88 -11.88 1.62
C ALA A 312 -5.74 -13.42 1.64
N HIS A 313 -6.76 -14.09 2.12
CA HIS A 313 -6.85 -15.54 2.14
C HIS A 313 -8.07 -16.02 1.37
N GLU A 314 -7.88 -16.78 0.28
CA GLU A 314 -8.96 -17.35 -0.52
C GLU A 314 -9.19 -18.85 -0.21
N SER A 315 -8.13 -19.58 0.14
CA SER A 315 -8.22 -21.01 0.46
C SER A 315 -9.03 -21.25 1.75
N GLY A 316 -10.03 -22.12 1.69
CA GLY A 316 -10.89 -22.45 2.84
C GLY A 316 -10.12 -22.97 4.05
N ILE A 317 -9.01 -23.71 3.84
CA ILE A 317 -8.15 -24.21 4.93
C ILE A 317 -7.44 -23.04 5.61
N HIS A 318 -6.92 -22.06 4.83
CA HIS A 318 -6.26 -20.88 5.37
C HIS A 318 -7.25 -19.99 6.11
N GLN A 319 -8.43 -19.74 5.52
CA GLN A 319 -9.49 -18.94 6.15
C GLN A 319 -9.95 -19.55 7.49
N ASP A 320 -10.17 -20.85 7.56
CA ASP A 320 -10.53 -21.55 8.80
C ASP A 320 -9.41 -21.45 9.86
N GLY A 321 -8.15 -21.54 9.43
CA GLY A 321 -7.00 -21.36 10.31
C GLY A 321 -6.93 -19.94 10.89
N VAL A 322 -7.02 -18.91 10.05
CA VAL A 322 -6.95 -17.50 10.47
C VAL A 322 -8.12 -17.14 11.38
N LEU A 323 -9.34 -17.62 11.10
CA LEU A 323 -10.52 -17.41 11.95
C LEU A 323 -10.34 -18.02 13.35
N LYS A 324 -9.64 -19.15 13.46
CA LYS A 324 -9.31 -19.77 14.75
C LYS A 324 -8.19 -19.04 15.48
N HIS A 325 -7.14 -18.68 14.78
CA HIS A 325 -6.02 -17.90 15.32
C HIS A 325 -5.18 -17.31 14.19
N LYS A 326 -5.05 -15.97 14.12
CA LYS A 326 -4.34 -15.25 13.04
C LYS A 326 -2.94 -15.80 12.77
N LEU A 327 -2.15 -16.09 13.81
CA LEU A 327 -0.77 -16.60 13.68
C LEU A 327 -0.64 -17.96 13.00
N THR A 328 -1.74 -18.65 12.65
CA THR A 328 -1.66 -19.91 11.89
C THR A 328 -1.12 -19.71 10.47
N TYR A 329 -1.42 -18.54 9.86
CA TYR A 329 -1.00 -18.21 8.49
C TYR A 329 -0.49 -16.79 8.33
N GLU A 330 -0.52 -15.95 9.36
CA GLU A 330 -0.05 -14.57 9.33
C GLU A 330 1.18 -14.40 10.24
N ILE A 331 2.26 -13.87 9.70
CA ILE A 331 3.49 -13.55 10.45
C ILE A 331 3.51 -12.10 10.94
N MET A 332 2.55 -11.30 10.52
CA MET A 332 2.36 -9.89 10.87
C MET A 332 0.89 -9.49 10.66
N ASP A 333 0.44 -8.47 11.38
CA ASP A 333 -0.91 -7.92 11.23
C ASP A 333 -0.96 -6.85 10.15
N ALA A 334 -2.07 -6.74 9.42
CA ALA A 334 -2.31 -5.66 8.46
C ALA A 334 -2.23 -4.27 9.11
N GLU A 335 -2.69 -4.14 10.36
CA GLU A 335 -2.58 -2.90 11.14
C GLU A 335 -1.15 -2.48 11.41
N SER A 336 -0.20 -3.42 11.46
CA SER A 336 1.22 -3.15 11.70
C SER A 336 1.85 -2.32 10.57
N ILE A 337 1.27 -2.36 9.36
CA ILE A 337 1.70 -1.56 8.21
C ILE A 337 0.74 -0.40 7.89
N GLY A 338 -0.29 -0.18 8.73
CA GLY A 338 -1.27 0.90 8.56
C GLY A 338 -2.50 0.56 7.71
N LEU A 339 -2.75 -0.72 7.43
CA LEU A 339 -4.01 -1.19 6.85
C LEU A 339 -5.07 -1.39 7.94
N THR A 340 -6.27 -0.85 7.72
CA THR A 340 -7.36 -0.87 8.72
C THR A 340 -8.22 -2.13 8.70
N ASN A 341 -8.16 -2.98 7.66
CA ASN A 341 -8.96 -4.21 7.57
C ASN A 341 -8.23 -5.32 6.81
N ASN A 342 -8.25 -6.54 7.35
CA ASN A 342 -7.99 -7.77 6.60
C ASN A 342 -9.23 -8.08 5.76
N GLN A 343 -9.10 -8.14 4.45
CA GLN A 343 -10.21 -8.56 3.59
C GLN A 343 -10.21 -10.09 3.44
N ILE A 344 -11.25 -10.75 3.93
CA ILE A 344 -11.55 -12.11 3.51
C ILE A 344 -12.10 -12.02 2.09
N VAL A 345 -11.28 -12.35 1.11
CA VAL A 345 -11.71 -12.44 -0.30
C VAL A 345 -12.42 -13.79 -0.48
N LEU A 346 -13.71 -13.72 -0.83
CA LEU A 346 -14.49 -14.92 -1.10
C LEU A 346 -14.34 -15.33 -2.57
N GLY A 347 -14.06 -16.60 -2.80
CA GLY A 347 -13.88 -17.17 -4.11
C GLY A 347 -14.17 -18.69 -4.14
N LYS A 348 -13.85 -19.32 -5.26
CA LYS A 348 -14.10 -20.76 -5.51
C LYS A 348 -13.61 -21.69 -4.39
N LEU A 349 -12.49 -21.35 -3.75
CA LEU A 349 -11.86 -22.18 -2.71
C LEU A 349 -12.33 -21.84 -1.29
N SER A 350 -13.14 -20.80 -1.11
CA SER A 350 -13.63 -20.38 0.20
C SER A 350 -14.56 -21.42 0.81
N GLY A 351 -14.35 -21.67 2.11
CA GLY A 351 -15.16 -22.58 2.90
C GLY A 351 -16.44 -21.92 3.45
N ARG A 352 -17.38 -22.76 3.93
CA ARG A 352 -18.66 -22.31 4.48
C ARG A 352 -18.53 -21.35 5.67
N ASN A 353 -17.51 -21.53 6.52
CA ASN A 353 -17.27 -20.65 7.68
C ASN A 353 -16.87 -19.23 7.26
N ALA A 354 -16.01 -19.09 6.25
CA ALA A 354 -15.64 -17.79 5.71
C ALA A 354 -16.84 -17.07 5.05
N PHE A 355 -17.67 -17.82 4.30
CA PHE A 355 -18.90 -17.32 3.72
C PHE A 355 -19.87 -16.82 4.81
N ARG A 356 -20.11 -17.62 5.87
CA ARG A 356 -20.91 -17.22 7.03
C ARG A 356 -20.37 -15.94 7.70
N SER A 357 -19.07 -15.91 8.00
CA SER A 357 -18.43 -14.76 8.63
C SER A 357 -18.62 -13.48 7.82
N ARG A 358 -18.45 -13.56 6.49
CA ARG A 358 -18.65 -12.40 5.62
C ARG A 358 -20.10 -11.95 5.57
N LEU A 359 -21.06 -12.87 5.56
CA LEU A 359 -22.48 -12.53 5.62
C LEU A 359 -22.85 -11.84 6.95
N GLN A 360 -22.27 -12.32 8.06
CA GLN A 360 -22.46 -11.68 9.38
C GLN A 360 -21.88 -10.27 9.43
N GLU A 361 -20.68 -10.04 8.84
CA GLU A 361 -20.10 -8.69 8.70
C GLU A 361 -20.98 -7.76 7.85
N LEU A 362 -21.68 -8.30 6.85
CA LEU A 362 -22.64 -7.57 6.03
C LEU A 362 -24.01 -7.39 6.71
N GLY A 363 -24.19 -7.97 7.92
CA GLY A 363 -25.41 -7.83 8.72
C GLY A 363 -26.50 -8.86 8.40
N PHE A 364 -26.16 -9.96 7.71
CA PHE A 364 -27.11 -11.05 7.43
C PHE A 364 -26.99 -12.16 8.48
N GLU A 365 -28.09 -12.49 9.13
CA GLU A 365 -28.24 -13.66 10.00
C GLU A 365 -29.13 -14.68 9.31
N LEU A 366 -28.55 -15.81 8.89
CA LEU A 366 -29.25 -16.90 8.21
C LEU A 366 -29.35 -18.12 9.14
N SER A 367 -30.46 -18.84 9.04
CA SER A 367 -30.58 -20.20 9.62
C SER A 367 -29.60 -21.17 8.95
N GLU A 368 -29.32 -22.30 9.57
CA GLU A 368 -28.42 -23.30 9.00
C GLU A 368 -28.89 -23.83 7.64
N THR A 369 -30.19 -23.88 7.39
CA THR A 369 -30.77 -24.33 6.11
C THR A 369 -30.59 -23.26 5.04
N GLU A 370 -30.92 -22.00 5.33
CA GLU A 370 -30.73 -20.86 4.43
C GLU A 370 -29.24 -20.68 4.08
N LEU A 371 -28.35 -20.78 5.07
CA LEU A 371 -26.91 -20.68 4.86
C LEU A 371 -26.39 -21.80 3.94
N ASN A 372 -26.91 -23.04 4.07
CA ASN A 372 -26.51 -24.13 3.20
C ASN A 372 -26.93 -23.89 1.75
N ASN A 373 -28.16 -23.45 1.53
CA ASN A 373 -28.68 -23.17 0.21
C ASN A 373 -27.91 -22.00 -0.43
N ALA A 374 -27.75 -20.89 0.30
CA ALA A 374 -26.97 -19.75 -0.14
C ALA A 374 -25.51 -20.13 -0.44
N PHE A 375 -24.91 -21.04 0.34
CA PHE A 375 -23.56 -21.52 0.09
C PHE A 375 -23.44 -22.34 -1.19
N ILE A 376 -24.45 -23.15 -1.55
CA ILE A 376 -24.49 -23.89 -2.82
C ILE A 376 -24.50 -22.89 -3.99
N GLN A 377 -25.39 -21.91 -3.96
CA GLN A 377 -25.47 -20.85 -5.00
C GLN A 377 -24.17 -20.03 -5.08
N PHE A 378 -23.58 -19.70 -3.93
CA PHE A 378 -22.27 -19.06 -3.88
C PHE A 378 -21.20 -19.90 -4.61
N LYS A 379 -21.14 -21.20 -4.38
CA LYS A 379 -20.17 -22.09 -5.06
C LYS A 379 -20.40 -22.15 -6.57
N GLU A 380 -21.65 -22.23 -7.02
CA GLU A 380 -21.98 -22.20 -8.44
C GLU A 380 -21.60 -20.86 -9.10
N MET A 381 -21.82 -19.74 -8.41
CA MET A 381 -21.42 -18.42 -8.88
C MET A 381 -19.89 -18.28 -8.93
N ALA A 382 -19.18 -18.73 -7.90
CA ALA A 382 -17.73 -18.69 -7.80
C ALA A 382 -17.02 -19.59 -8.83
N ASP A 383 -17.69 -20.61 -9.35
CA ASP A 383 -17.18 -21.42 -10.47
C ASP A 383 -17.22 -20.66 -11.82
N ARG A 384 -18.12 -19.70 -11.95
CA ARG A 384 -18.35 -18.92 -13.19
C ARG A 384 -17.74 -17.54 -13.17
N LYS A 385 -17.55 -16.94 -11.98
CA LYS A 385 -17.09 -15.57 -11.78
C LYS A 385 -15.74 -15.56 -11.05
N LYS A 386 -14.76 -14.86 -11.61
CA LYS A 386 -13.40 -14.80 -11.08
C LYS A 386 -13.30 -14.09 -9.72
N GLU A 387 -14.15 -13.12 -9.48
CA GLU A 387 -14.18 -12.31 -8.26
C GLU A 387 -15.61 -12.19 -7.75
N ILE A 388 -15.83 -12.57 -6.49
CA ILE A 388 -17.13 -12.48 -5.82
C ILE A 388 -17.13 -11.22 -4.95
N THR A 389 -18.05 -10.33 -5.23
CA THR A 389 -18.21 -9.08 -4.49
C THR A 389 -19.25 -9.22 -3.38
N ASP A 390 -19.27 -8.30 -2.41
CA ASP A 390 -20.29 -8.24 -1.37
C ASP A 390 -21.72 -8.19 -1.96
N ARG A 391 -21.88 -7.52 -3.11
CA ARG A 391 -23.16 -7.44 -3.83
C ARG A 391 -23.62 -8.79 -4.35
N ASP A 392 -22.68 -9.64 -4.80
CA ASP A 392 -23.02 -10.99 -5.24
C ASP A 392 -23.53 -11.82 -4.06
N LEU A 393 -22.92 -11.64 -2.88
CA LEU A 393 -23.38 -12.30 -1.65
C LEU A 393 -24.77 -11.82 -1.25
N GLU A 394 -25.00 -10.51 -1.31
CA GLU A 394 -26.29 -9.91 -1.05
C GLU A 394 -27.36 -10.44 -2.03
N ALA A 395 -27.03 -10.60 -3.32
CA ALA A 395 -27.93 -11.16 -4.32
C ALA A 395 -28.30 -12.62 -4.01
N ILE A 396 -27.29 -13.45 -3.68
CA ILE A 396 -27.51 -14.86 -3.32
C ILE A 396 -28.43 -14.98 -2.10
N VAL A 397 -28.17 -14.18 -1.05
CA VAL A 397 -29.01 -14.20 0.16
C VAL A 397 -30.41 -13.68 -0.15
N ASN A 398 -30.52 -12.70 -1.02
CA ASN A 398 -31.79 -12.14 -1.41
C ASN A 398 -32.64 -13.13 -2.24
N ASP A 399 -32.03 -13.90 -3.15
CA ASP A 399 -32.72 -14.95 -3.92
C ASP A 399 -33.23 -16.07 -3.03
N GLU A 400 -32.53 -16.45 -1.96
CA GLU A 400 -33.02 -17.42 -0.97
C GLU A 400 -34.17 -16.87 -0.12
N ILE A 401 -34.22 -15.55 0.09
CA ILE A 401 -35.27 -14.87 0.84
C ILE A 401 -36.46 -14.49 -0.08
N ASP A 402 -36.31 -14.47 -1.41
CA ASP A 402 -37.36 -14.09 -2.38
C ASP A 402 -38.55 -15.09 -2.49
N THR A 403 -38.60 -16.10 -1.61
CA THR A 403 -39.83 -16.86 -1.35
C THR A 403 -40.79 -16.12 -0.39
N VAL A 404 -40.53 -14.84 -0.08
CA VAL A 404 -41.44 -14.01 0.72
C VAL A 404 -42.67 -13.65 -0.09
N PRO A 405 -43.89 -14.01 0.36
CA PRO A 405 -45.12 -13.58 -0.31
C PRO A 405 -45.17 -12.07 -0.47
N ASP A 406 -45.61 -11.59 -1.66
CA ASP A 406 -45.90 -10.18 -1.93
C ASP A 406 -47.06 -9.70 -1.05
N HIS A 407 -46.75 -9.30 0.18
CA HIS A 407 -47.73 -8.73 1.10
C HIS A 407 -48.23 -7.35 0.63
N PHE A 408 -47.32 -6.53 0.14
CA PHE A 408 -47.60 -5.24 -0.47
C PHE A 408 -47.24 -5.33 -1.95
N ARG A 409 -48.19 -4.99 -2.85
CA ARG A 409 -47.95 -5.01 -4.28
C ARG A 409 -48.10 -3.61 -4.86
N LEU A 410 -47.08 -3.15 -5.57
CA LEU A 410 -47.14 -1.88 -6.30
C LEU A 410 -48.01 -2.03 -7.54
N GLU A 411 -49.13 -1.29 -7.63
CA GLU A 411 -50.06 -1.30 -8.77
C GLU A 411 -49.81 -0.09 -9.68
N LEU A 412 -49.50 1.08 -9.12
CA LEU A 412 -49.25 2.31 -9.88
C LEU A 412 -48.19 3.16 -9.23
N VAL A 413 -47.32 3.74 -10.04
CA VAL A 413 -46.41 4.82 -9.67
C VAL A 413 -46.47 5.91 -10.74
N GLN A 414 -46.61 7.15 -10.29
CA GLN A 414 -46.53 8.34 -11.12
C GLN A 414 -45.70 9.39 -10.41
N VAL A 415 -44.68 9.93 -11.12
CA VAL A 415 -43.82 10.98 -10.58
C VAL A 415 -43.79 12.16 -11.52
N SER A 416 -43.97 13.35 -10.97
CA SER A 416 -43.78 14.63 -11.66
C SER A 416 -42.59 15.36 -11.04
N CYS A 417 -41.61 15.69 -11.90
CA CYS A 417 -40.40 16.45 -11.46
C CYS A 417 -39.88 17.28 -12.63
N GLY A 418 -39.07 18.30 -12.32
CA GLY A 418 -38.44 19.18 -13.31
C GLY A 418 -37.94 20.48 -12.67
N ASN A 419 -37.29 21.33 -13.44
CA ASN A 419 -36.65 22.57 -12.95
C ASN A 419 -37.62 23.57 -12.29
N SER A 420 -38.90 23.54 -12.69
CA SER A 420 -39.94 24.48 -12.25
C SER A 420 -41.08 23.83 -11.48
N ALA A 421 -41.03 22.50 -11.28
CA ALA A 421 -42.05 21.75 -10.55
C ALA A 421 -41.48 21.16 -9.26
N ARG A 422 -42.25 21.20 -8.17
CA ARG A 422 -41.87 20.47 -6.94
C ARG A 422 -41.98 18.96 -7.21
N PRO A 423 -40.95 18.16 -6.91
CA PRO A 423 -41.03 16.71 -7.08
C PRO A 423 -42.23 16.14 -6.30
N THR A 424 -43.15 15.48 -7.00
CA THR A 424 -44.35 14.89 -6.41
C THR A 424 -44.48 13.47 -6.92
N ALA A 425 -44.76 12.51 -6.04
CA ALA A 425 -45.05 11.13 -6.40
C ALA A 425 -46.43 10.73 -5.91
N THR A 426 -47.15 9.98 -6.75
CA THR A 426 -48.42 9.31 -6.42
C THR A 426 -48.21 7.81 -6.59
N VAL A 427 -48.58 7.02 -5.57
CA VAL A 427 -48.48 5.56 -5.61
C VAL A 427 -49.83 4.92 -5.29
N THR A 428 -50.09 3.75 -5.89
CA THR A 428 -51.18 2.87 -5.47
C THR A 428 -50.59 1.53 -5.09
N ILE A 429 -50.86 1.08 -3.87
CA ILE A 429 -50.37 -0.18 -3.33
C ILE A 429 -51.57 -1.03 -2.92
N ARG A 430 -51.53 -2.31 -3.30
CA ARG A 430 -52.48 -3.33 -2.84
C ARG A 430 -51.91 -3.92 -1.54
N ASN A 431 -52.70 -3.85 -0.48
CA ASN A 431 -52.38 -4.37 0.86
C ASN A 431 -52.63 -5.89 0.96
N PRO A 432 -52.13 -6.56 2.04
CA PRO A 432 -52.36 -8.00 2.26
C PRO A 432 -53.84 -8.41 2.38
N ASP A 433 -54.70 -7.50 2.76
CA ASP A 433 -56.17 -7.71 2.84
C ASP A 433 -56.91 -7.53 1.51
N GLY A 434 -56.16 -7.26 0.41
CA GLY A 434 -56.68 -7.03 -0.91
C GLY A 434 -57.17 -5.60 -1.18
N SER A 435 -57.12 -4.70 -0.18
CA SER A 435 -57.51 -3.29 -0.37
C SER A 435 -56.43 -2.53 -1.16
N GLU A 436 -56.87 -1.65 -2.05
CA GLU A 436 -55.98 -0.73 -2.77
C GLU A 436 -56.03 0.65 -2.14
N LEU A 437 -54.85 1.14 -1.74
CA LEU A 437 -54.68 2.46 -1.19
C LEU A 437 -53.78 3.31 -2.07
N SER A 438 -54.20 4.55 -2.31
CA SER A 438 -53.39 5.53 -3.04
C SER A 438 -53.07 6.72 -2.15
N ASP A 439 -51.85 7.19 -2.22
CA ASP A 439 -51.43 8.45 -1.56
C ASP A 439 -50.37 9.15 -2.41
N ALA A 440 -50.15 10.43 -2.10
CA ALA A 440 -49.20 11.26 -2.81
C ALA A 440 -48.33 12.04 -1.81
N ALA A 441 -47.09 12.29 -2.18
CA ALA A 441 -46.15 13.06 -1.36
C ALA A 441 -45.26 14.00 -2.19
N ILE A 442 -44.82 15.07 -1.55
CA ILE A 442 -43.83 16.00 -2.10
C ILE A 442 -42.48 15.66 -1.49
N GLY A 443 -41.42 15.67 -2.30
CA GLY A 443 -40.04 15.42 -1.87
C GLY A 443 -39.05 16.48 -2.31
N THR A 444 -37.80 16.31 -1.88
CA THR A 444 -36.65 17.10 -2.34
C THR A 444 -36.15 16.65 -3.72
N GLY A 445 -36.52 15.41 -4.12
CA GLY A 445 -36.26 14.81 -5.41
C GLY A 445 -37.33 13.76 -5.71
N PRO A 446 -37.32 13.16 -6.97
CA PRO A 446 -38.32 12.18 -7.40
C PRO A 446 -38.35 10.94 -6.50
N VAL A 447 -37.17 10.41 -6.11
CA VAL A 447 -37.05 9.22 -5.26
C VAL A 447 -37.50 9.52 -3.81
N ASP A 448 -37.17 10.69 -3.26
CA ASP A 448 -37.63 11.09 -1.92
C ASP A 448 -39.16 11.24 -1.87
N ALA A 449 -39.74 11.86 -2.90
CA ALA A 449 -41.21 11.96 -3.03
C ALA A 449 -41.87 10.57 -3.07
N LEU A 450 -41.26 9.66 -3.85
CA LEU A 450 -41.71 8.28 -4.01
C LEU A 450 -41.67 7.50 -2.69
N CYS A 451 -40.54 7.48 -2.01
CA CYS A 451 -40.39 6.78 -0.71
C CYS A 451 -41.37 7.33 0.35
N LYS A 452 -41.57 8.65 0.37
CA LYS A 452 -42.55 9.29 1.28
C LYS A 452 -44.00 8.87 0.94
N ALA A 453 -44.37 8.79 -0.33
CA ALA A 453 -45.70 8.35 -0.75
C ALA A 453 -45.96 6.88 -0.35
N ILE A 454 -44.97 5.99 -0.60
CA ILE A 454 -45.06 4.57 -0.21
C ILE A 454 -45.19 4.44 1.31
N ASN A 455 -44.36 5.15 2.11
CA ASN A 455 -44.41 5.09 3.56
C ASN A 455 -45.74 5.57 4.17
N ARG A 456 -46.44 6.50 3.50
CA ARG A 456 -47.77 6.92 3.91
C ARG A 456 -48.85 5.82 3.74
N VAL A 457 -48.68 4.99 2.73
CA VAL A 457 -49.60 3.86 2.47
C VAL A 457 -49.24 2.68 3.36
N VAL A 458 -47.96 2.25 3.37
CA VAL A 458 -47.53 1.01 4.04
C VAL A 458 -47.41 1.19 5.56
N LYS A 459 -47.04 2.37 6.05
CA LYS A 459 -46.99 2.78 7.49
C LYS A 459 -46.07 1.88 8.35
N ILE A 460 -45.06 1.27 7.78
CA ILE A 460 -44.04 0.53 8.53
C ILE A 460 -42.89 1.49 8.83
N PRO A 461 -42.49 1.70 10.09
CA PRO A 461 -41.33 2.51 10.43
C PRO A 461 -40.07 1.94 9.81
N ASN A 462 -39.31 2.77 9.13
CA ASN A 462 -38.06 2.38 8.49
C ASN A 462 -37.17 3.61 8.26
N GLU A 463 -35.88 3.38 8.08
CA GLU A 463 -34.89 4.38 7.69
C GLU A 463 -34.19 3.92 6.40
N LEU A 464 -34.23 4.72 5.35
CA LEU A 464 -33.50 4.47 4.12
C LEU A 464 -32.01 4.79 4.34
N ILE A 465 -31.16 3.77 4.42
CA ILE A 465 -29.72 3.94 4.69
C ILE A 465 -28.85 3.90 3.43
N SER A 466 -29.35 3.29 2.34
CA SER A 466 -28.61 3.24 1.08
C SER A 466 -29.56 3.19 -0.09
N PHE A 467 -29.23 3.94 -1.12
CA PHE A 467 -29.87 3.94 -2.43
C PHE A 467 -28.77 3.95 -3.50
N SER A 468 -28.74 2.96 -4.38
CA SER A 468 -27.77 2.90 -5.47
C SER A 468 -28.44 2.49 -6.78
N VAL A 469 -27.97 3.08 -7.86
CA VAL A 469 -28.44 2.79 -9.23
C VAL A 469 -27.26 2.27 -10.03
N ARG A 470 -27.48 1.20 -10.80
CA ARG A 470 -26.46 0.58 -11.65
C ARG A 470 -27.05 0.34 -13.05
N GLU A 471 -26.27 0.56 -14.06
CA GLU A 471 -26.56 0.15 -15.43
C GLU A 471 -26.29 -1.35 -15.57
N VAL A 472 -27.26 -2.08 -16.12
CA VAL A 472 -27.19 -3.54 -16.33
C VAL A 472 -26.92 -3.87 -17.80
N THR A 473 -27.43 -3.04 -18.73
CA THR A 473 -27.23 -3.19 -20.16
C THR A 473 -26.82 -1.86 -20.79
N GLU A 474 -26.07 -1.88 -21.89
CA GLU A 474 -25.66 -0.67 -22.62
C GLU A 474 -26.73 -0.23 -23.61
N GLY A 475 -26.89 1.10 -23.78
CA GLY A 475 -27.76 1.70 -24.80
C GLY A 475 -28.87 2.61 -24.26
N ILE A 476 -29.69 3.17 -25.15
CA ILE A 476 -30.76 4.12 -24.80
C ILE A 476 -31.89 3.44 -24.00
N ASP A 477 -32.10 2.14 -24.22
CA ASP A 477 -33.09 1.31 -23.53
C ASP A 477 -32.44 0.45 -22.41
N ALA A 478 -31.32 0.93 -21.84
CA ALA A 478 -30.60 0.23 -20.78
C ALA A 478 -31.49 -0.02 -19.56
N LEU A 479 -31.44 -1.25 -19.03
CA LEU A 479 -32.07 -1.59 -17.77
C LEU A 479 -31.24 -0.97 -16.62
N GLY A 480 -31.88 -0.15 -15.81
CA GLY A 480 -31.34 0.38 -14.57
C GLY A 480 -31.72 -0.51 -13.38
N GLU A 481 -30.76 -1.12 -12.72
CA GLU A 481 -30.96 -1.82 -11.46
C GLU A 481 -30.86 -0.84 -10.29
N VAL A 482 -31.86 -0.87 -9.43
CA VAL A 482 -31.90 -0.10 -8.19
C VAL A 482 -31.79 -1.03 -7.00
N THR A 483 -30.83 -0.77 -6.12
CA THR A 483 -30.68 -1.47 -4.82
C THR A 483 -31.04 -0.51 -3.70
N ILE A 484 -31.90 -0.96 -2.78
CA ILE A 484 -32.35 -0.23 -1.61
C ILE A 484 -32.03 -1.01 -0.34
N ARG A 485 -31.59 -0.29 0.69
CA ARG A 485 -31.38 -0.83 2.03
C ARG A 485 -32.19 0.01 3.05
N LEU A 486 -33.03 -0.67 3.79
CA LEU A 486 -33.80 -0.09 4.90
C LEU A 486 -33.26 -0.58 6.22
N ARG A 487 -33.23 0.28 7.24
CA ARG A 487 -32.88 -0.07 8.62
C ARG A 487 -34.12 0.01 9.51
N TYR A 488 -34.28 -1.00 10.37
CA TYR A 488 -35.24 -1.03 11.43
C TYR A 488 -34.67 -1.75 12.65
N GLU A 489 -34.66 -1.12 13.84
CA GLU A 489 -34.13 -1.68 15.09
C GLU A 489 -32.73 -2.30 14.97
N GLY A 490 -31.83 -1.63 14.24
CA GLY A 490 -30.43 -2.08 14.04
C GLY A 490 -30.24 -3.14 12.96
N ARG A 491 -31.30 -3.75 12.42
CA ARG A 491 -31.27 -4.71 11.32
C ARG A 491 -31.43 -4.03 9.96
N THR A 492 -30.81 -4.58 8.95
CA THR A 492 -30.85 -4.06 7.58
C THR A 492 -31.64 -5.02 6.67
N TYR A 493 -32.57 -4.45 5.90
CA TYR A 493 -33.40 -5.15 4.93
C TYR A 493 -33.08 -4.59 3.54
N SER A 494 -32.57 -5.43 2.67
CA SER A 494 -32.12 -5.05 1.33
C SER A 494 -33.03 -5.63 0.27
N ALA A 495 -33.27 -4.90 -0.81
CA ALA A 495 -33.97 -5.41 -2.00
C ALA A 495 -33.47 -4.69 -3.25
N HIS A 496 -33.64 -5.32 -4.40
CA HIS A 496 -33.30 -4.75 -5.70
C HIS A 496 -34.45 -4.96 -6.70
N ALA A 497 -34.48 -4.13 -7.71
CA ALA A 497 -35.36 -4.30 -8.86
C ALA A 497 -34.74 -3.63 -10.08
N ALA A 498 -34.99 -4.18 -11.27
CA ALA A 498 -34.54 -3.63 -12.53
C ALA A 498 -35.73 -3.24 -13.41
N ASP A 499 -35.60 -2.09 -14.07
CA ASP A 499 -36.58 -1.62 -15.06
C ASP A 499 -35.88 -0.64 -16.00
N THR A 500 -36.43 -0.40 -17.17
CA THR A 500 -35.99 0.69 -18.06
C THR A 500 -36.28 2.08 -17.48
N ASP A 501 -37.28 2.17 -16.60
CA ASP A 501 -37.57 3.37 -15.81
C ASP A 501 -37.02 3.23 -14.39
N ILE A 502 -36.00 4.01 -14.08
CA ILE A 502 -35.33 4.02 -12.77
C ILE A 502 -36.32 4.34 -11.63
N ILE A 503 -37.36 5.13 -11.86
CA ILE A 503 -38.39 5.45 -10.86
C ILE A 503 -39.24 4.22 -10.55
N VAL A 504 -39.63 3.47 -11.60
CA VAL A 504 -40.36 2.20 -11.44
C VAL A 504 -39.49 1.16 -10.72
N ALA A 505 -38.22 1.03 -11.12
CA ALA A 505 -37.27 0.17 -10.44
C ALA A 505 -37.10 0.56 -8.95
N SER A 506 -36.99 1.86 -8.65
CA SER A 506 -36.89 2.38 -7.28
C SER A 506 -38.14 2.04 -6.45
N ALA A 507 -39.32 2.19 -7.01
CA ALA A 507 -40.57 1.87 -6.33
C ALA A 507 -40.68 0.38 -6.01
N ARG A 508 -40.39 -0.49 -6.99
CA ARG A 508 -40.40 -1.95 -6.80
C ARG A 508 -39.37 -2.39 -5.73
N ALA A 509 -38.13 -1.92 -5.81
CA ALA A 509 -37.10 -2.24 -4.84
C ALA A 509 -37.50 -1.79 -3.43
N TYR A 510 -38.11 -0.60 -3.29
CA TYR A 510 -38.54 -0.10 -1.98
C TYR A 510 -39.68 -0.92 -1.38
N VAL A 511 -40.69 -1.26 -2.18
CA VAL A 511 -41.84 -2.10 -1.74
C VAL A 511 -41.34 -3.51 -1.37
N SER A 512 -40.43 -4.09 -2.16
CA SER A 512 -39.84 -5.40 -1.87
C SER A 512 -39.07 -5.38 -0.54
N ALA A 513 -38.27 -4.34 -0.25
CA ALA A 513 -37.59 -4.18 1.04
C ALA A 513 -38.57 -4.06 2.21
N LEU A 514 -39.69 -3.35 2.02
CA LEU A 514 -40.76 -3.26 3.02
C LEU A 514 -41.49 -4.59 3.24
N ASN A 515 -41.68 -5.40 2.22
CA ASN A 515 -42.24 -6.75 2.33
C ASN A 515 -41.37 -7.63 3.23
N ARG A 516 -40.04 -7.59 3.05
CA ARG A 516 -39.06 -8.30 3.89
C ARG A 516 -39.12 -7.85 5.34
N LEU A 517 -39.15 -6.53 5.57
CA LEU A 517 -39.30 -5.97 6.90
C LEU A 517 -40.63 -6.40 7.55
N HIS A 518 -41.73 -6.39 6.79
CA HIS A 518 -43.06 -6.78 7.28
C HIS A 518 -43.08 -8.24 7.76
N VAL A 519 -42.54 -9.17 6.97
CA VAL A 519 -42.46 -10.58 7.35
C VAL A 519 -41.60 -10.78 8.60
N ALA A 520 -40.48 -10.09 8.72
CA ALA A 520 -39.63 -10.14 9.92
C ALA A 520 -40.39 -9.64 11.17
N LEU A 521 -41.20 -8.60 11.04
CA LEU A 521 -42.07 -8.10 12.13
C LEU A 521 -43.13 -9.12 12.54
N GLN A 522 -43.80 -9.76 11.56
CA GLN A 522 -44.79 -10.80 11.84
C GLN A 522 -44.20 -12.03 12.53
N GLN A 523 -42.98 -12.42 12.15
CA GLN A 523 -42.26 -13.54 12.78
C GLN A 523 -41.87 -13.21 14.23
N LYS A 524 -41.47 -11.96 14.49
CA LYS A 524 -41.14 -11.47 15.83
C LYS A 524 -42.37 -11.46 16.75
N GLU A 525 -43.55 -11.11 16.23
CA GLU A 525 -44.81 -11.16 16.97
C GLU A 525 -45.26 -12.59 17.30
N LYS A 526 -44.98 -13.57 16.42
CA LYS A 526 -45.36 -14.96 16.61
C LYS A 526 -44.41 -15.74 17.53
N ASN A 527 -43.15 -15.30 17.68
CA ASN A 527 -42.14 -15.96 18.52
C ASN A 527 -41.36 -14.93 19.36
N PRO A 528 -41.90 -14.43 20.48
CA PRO A 528 -41.23 -13.43 21.32
C PRO A 528 -39.96 -13.91 22.04
N GLU A 529 -39.74 -15.23 22.15
CA GLU A 529 -38.64 -15.83 22.93
C GLU A 529 -37.29 -15.97 22.18
N MET A 530 -37.23 -15.65 20.90
CA MET A 530 -35.98 -15.78 20.12
C MET A 530 -35.08 -14.53 20.13
N VAL A 531 -35.27 -13.58 21.02
CA VAL A 531 -34.54 -12.29 21.08
C VAL A 531 -33.70 -12.12 22.36
N GLN A 532 -33.36 -13.21 23.04
CA GLN A 532 -32.36 -13.18 24.11
C GLN A 532 -31.32 -14.28 23.90
N VAL A 533 -30.37 -14.06 23.01
CA VAL A 533 -29.00 -14.58 23.12
C VAL A 533 -28.06 -13.61 22.42
#